data_9def1b1217e636febd3079661bda2990
#
_entry.id   9def1b1217e636febd3079661bda2990
#
_cell.length_a   1.000
_cell.length_b   1.000
_cell.length_c   1.000
_cell.angle_alpha   90.00
_cell.angle_beta   90.00
_cell.angle_gamma   90.00
#
_symmetry.space_group_name_H-M   'P 1'
#
loop_
_entity.id
_entity.type
_entity.pdbx_description
1 polymer ?
#
loop_
_entity_poly.entity_id
_entity_poly.type
_entity_poly.pdbx_seq_one_letter_code
_entity_poly.pdbx_strand_id
1 'polypeptide(L)'
;GLFIADALAMPAHWYYDTDALRRDYGQVRDFLDPRNPHPDSILWSSSFLPSSPAADILHDQARYWVKKGIHYHQFLEAGENTLNAQLAAELLEHVRSRESYAPGPWLAHFTDFLTTPGNHRDTYAEEYLRHFFVNFGRGISPERCGRQDEHHIGGLTLMLPLTIYFSDSPEYAEKISQEHLALTHGGSLMKRGAALVIDLLVELLHGAPLVEVLESTQQSFTSGSVQRSLLDLRDYPDHIVVGRHFSSACYMDQALPATLYLAAKYHERPEQGLIANTMCGGDNCGRGAVLGALLGAAGGLEAWPLRWRTGLKRPPTLPA
;
A
#
# COMPACT_ATOMS: atom_id res chain seq x y z
N GLY A 1 -7.08 4.17 8.80
CA GLY A 1 -6.81 4.92 7.54
C GLY A 1 -6.35 4.02 6.42
N LEU A 2 -5.31 3.16 6.62
CA LEU A 2 -4.72 2.28 5.60
C LEU A 2 -5.78 1.52 4.79
N PHE A 3 -6.60 0.71 5.44
CA PHE A 3 -7.59 -0.15 4.79
C PHE A 3 -8.69 0.64 4.07
N ILE A 4 -9.10 1.77 4.63
CA ILE A 4 -10.06 2.69 3.98
C ILE A 4 -9.46 3.25 2.69
N ALA A 5 -8.22 3.70 2.74
CA ALA A 5 -7.56 4.32 1.59
C ALA A 5 -7.31 3.34 0.46
N ASP A 6 -6.88 2.11 0.77
CA ASP A 6 -6.70 1.05 -0.21
C ASP A 6 -8.03 0.67 -0.86
N ALA A 7 -9.09 0.41 -0.08
CA ALA A 7 -10.40 0.06 -0.60
C ALA A 7 -11.04 1.17 -1.44
N LEU A 8 -10.80 2.46 -1.10
CA LEU A 8 -11.26 3.59 -1.90
C LEU A 8 -10.50 3.69 -3.23
N ALA A 9 -9.21 3.40 -3.22
CA ALA A 9 -8.34 3.50 -4.38
C ALA A 9 -8.47 2.28 -5.32
N MET A 10 -8.88 1.12 -4.81
CA MET A 10 -8.92 -0.16 -5.52
C MET A 10 -9.59 -0.11 -6.89
N PRO A 11 -10.78 0.51 -7.11
CA PRO A 11 -11.40 0.56 -8.44
C PRO A 11 -10.63 1.43 -9.45
N ALA A 12 -9.80 2.35 -8.97
CA ALA A 12 -8.99 3.26 -9.79
C ALA A 12 -7.52 2.84 -9.88
N HIS A 13 -7.16 1.66 -9.33
CA HIS A 13 -5.78 1.20 -9.27
C HIS A 13 -5.23 0.96 -10.68
N TRP A 14 -4.04 1.53 -10.93
CA TRP A 14 -3.30 1.47 -12.19
C TRP A 14 -3.95 2.20 -13.38
N TYR A 15 -4.89 3.12 -13.15
CA TYR A 15 -5.26 4.09 -14.17
C TYR A 15 -4.17 5.15 -14.30
N TYR A 16 -3.47 5.18 -15.40
CA TYR A 16 -2.50 6.24 -15.73
C TYR A 16 -3.13 7.37 -16.54
N ASP A 17 -4.13 7.06 -17.36
CA ASP A 17 -4.99 8.05 -18.01
C ASP A 17 -6.08 8.52 -17.04
N THR A 18 -5.83 9.68 -16.38
CA THR A 18 -6.79 10.27 -15.44
C THR A 18 -8.07 10.77 -16.09
N ASP A 19 -8.09 11.00 -17.39
CA ASP A 19 -9.31 11.35 -18.12
C ASP A 19 -10.15 10.10 -18.37
N ALA A 20 -9.52 8.97 -18.66
CA ALA A 20 -10.20 7.67 -18.69
C ALA A 20 -10.77 7.34 -17.31
N LEU A 21 -10.01 7.54 -16.23
CA LEU A 21 -10.51 7.34 -14.86
C LEU A 21 -11.76 8.18 -14.58
N ARG A 22 -11.74 9.47 -14.93
CA ARG A 22 -12.90 10.35 -14.74
C ARG A 22 -14.09 9.96 -15.61
N ARG A 23 -13.85 9.50 -16.82
CA ARG A 23 -14.91 9.01 -17.72
C ARG A 23 -15.58 7.76 -17.19
N ASP A 24 -14.78 6.82 -16.64
CA ASP A 24 -15.27 5.50 -16.24
C ASP A 24 -15.93 5.53 -14.85
N TYR A 25 -15.45 6.35 -13.92
CA TYR A 25 -15.90 6.39 -12.53
C TYR A 25 -16.44 7.76 -12.07
N GLY A 26 -16.25 8.82 -12.83
CA GLY A 26 -16.48 10.18 -12.34
C GLY A 26 -15.47 10.55 -11.26
N GLN A 27 -15.93 11.19 -10.19
CA GLN A 27 -15.12 11.42 -8.99
C GLN A 27 -15.40 10.30 -7.98
N VAL A 28 -14.41 9.48 -7.70
CA VAL A 28 -14.51 8.41 -6.70
C VAL A 28 -14.57 9.01 -5.30
N ARG A 29 -15.71 8.93 -4.65
CA ARG A 29 -15.99 9.46 -3.30
C ARG A 29 -16.38 8.39 -2.29
N ASP A 30 -16.69 7.20 -2.79
CA ASP A 30 -17.08 6.04 -1.99
C ASP A 30 -16.44 4.78 -2.58
N PHE A 31 -16.55 3.68 -1.86
CA PHE A 31 -16.14 2.39 -2.37
C PHE A 31 -16.97 2.00 -3.58
N LEU A 32 -16.31 1.57 -4.64
CA LEU A 32 -16.94 1.17 -5.89
C LEU A 32 -16.40 -0.19 -6.33
N ASP A 33 -17.21 -0.91 -7.10
CA ASP A 33 -16.74 -2.12 -7.76
C ASP A 33 -15.79 -1.78 -8.91
N PRO A 34 -14.74 -2.60 -9.13
CA PRO A 34 -13.87 -2.46 -10.29
C PRO A 34 -14.64 -2.78 -11.59
N ARG A 35 -14.27 -2.12 -12.69
CA ARG A 35 -14.96 -2.25 -13.97
C ARG A 35 -14.03 -2.75 -15.07
N ASN A 36 -14.55 -3.65 -15.90
CA ASN A 36 -13.93 -4.02 -17.17
C ASN A 36 -14.66 -3.29 -18.33
N PRO A 37 -13.98 -2.93 -19.43
CA PRO A 37 -12.53 -3.06 -19.60
C PRO A 37 -11.75 -1.99 -18.83
N HIS A 38 -10.57 -2.36 -18.30
CA HIS A 38 -9.61 -1.41 -17.73
C HIS A 38 -8.65 -0.95 -18.84
N PRO A 39 -8.64 0.35 -19.24
CA PRO A 39 -7.94 0.80 -20.44
C PRO A 39 -6.41 0.68 -20.32
N ASP A 40 -5.85 0.91 -19.14
CA ASP A 40 -4.41 0.92 -18.89
C ASP A 40 -3.87 -0.44 -18.41
N SER A 41 -4.72 -1.49 -18.37
CA SER A 41 -4.26 -2.78 -17.87
C SER A 41 -3.20 -3.39 -18.76
N ILE A 42 -2.05 -3.66 -18.15
CA ILE A 42 -0.93 -4.42 -18.75
C ILE A 42 -0.88 -5.86 -18.23
N LEU A 43 -1.91 -6.32 -17.55
CA LEU A 43 -1.98 -7.68 -16.99
C LEU A 43 -1.72 -8.74 -18.07
N TRP A 44 -2.16 -8.50 -19.31
CA TRP A 44 -1.94 -9.36 -20.47
C TRP A 44 -0.47 -9.52 -20.87
N SER A 45 0.39 -8.56 -20.53
CA SER A 45 1.84 -8.60 -20.80
C SER A 45 2.65 -9.05 -19.58
N SER A 46 2.02 -9.16 -18.43
CA SER A 46 2.61 -9.70 -17.22
C SER A 46 2.52 -11.23 -17.25
N SER A 47 3.46 -11.89 -16.62
CA SER A 47 3.48 -13.34 -16.53
C SER A 47 3.83 -13.78 -15.11
N PHE A 48 3.17 -14.82 -14.67
CA PHE A 48 3.55 -15.60 -13.51
C PHE A 48 3.35 -17.08 -13.85
N LEU A 49 4.43 -17.82 -13.81
CA LEU A 49 4.40 -19.26 -13.91
C LEU A 49 5.02 -19.82 -12.61
N PRO A 50 4.20 -20.44 -11.74
CA PRO A 50 4.71 -21.02 -10.52
C PRO A 50 5.76 -22.07 -10.83
N SER A 51 6.88 -22.06 -10.11
CA SER A 51 7.98 -23.01 -10.29
C SER A 51 7.66 -24.41 -9.75
N SER A 52 6.60 -24.52 -8.96
CA SER A 52 5.97 -25.77 -8.54
C SER A 52 4.49 -25.54 -8.23
N PRO A 53 3.65 -26.60 -8.23
CA PRO A 53 2.24 -26.46 -7.82
C PRO A 53 2.06 -25.90 -6.41
N ALA A 54 3.00 -26.16 -5.50
CA ALA A 54 2.98 -25.66 -4.12
C ALA A 54 3.32 -24.16 -4.01
N ALA A 55 3.66 -23.49 -5.10
CA ALA A 55 3.97 -22.07 -5.16
C ALA A 55 2.97 -21.28 -6.03
N ASP A 56 1.84 -21.87 -6.38
CA ASP A 56 0.80 -21.20 -7.11
C ASP A 56 0.01 -20.27 -6.18
N ILE A 57 0.08 -18.96 -6.47
CA ILE A 57 -0.61 -17.91 -5.72
C ILE A 57 -1.72 -17.22 -6.54
N LEU A 58 -1.86 -17.59 -7.80
CA LEU A 58 -2.91 -17.05 -8.66
C LEU A 58 -4.10 -17.98 -8.80
N HIS A 59 -3.90 -19.27 -8.63
CA HIS A 59 -4.92 -20.29 -8.74
C HIS A 59 -5.76 -20.12 -10.02
N ASP A 60 -7.06 -20.05 -9.91
CA ASP A 60 -7.98 -19.82 -11.02
C ASP A 60 -7.81 -18.45 -11.70
N GLN A 61 -7.14 -17.49 -11.05
CA GLN A 61 -6.95 -16.14 -11.59
C GLN A 61 -5.92 -16.09 -12.73
N ALA A 62 -4.99 -17.04 -12.79
CA ALA A 62 -3.95 -17.10 -13.83
C ALA A 62 -4.50 -17.03 -15.26
N ARG A 63 -5.68 -17.59 -15.51
CA ARG A 63 -6.35 -17.58 -16.82
C ARG A 63 -6.72 -16.19 -17.34
N TYR A 64 -6.74 -15.17 -16.51
CA TYR A 64 -7.06 -13.79 -16.89
C TYR A 64 -5.82 -12.99 -17.28
N TRP A 65 -4.62 -13.44 -16.92
CA TRP A 65 -3.37 -12.72 -17.16
C TRP A 65 -2.97 -12.60 -18.64
N VAL A 66 -3.55 -13.41 -19.51
CA VAL A 66 -3.33 -13.34 -20.97
C VAL A 66 -4.38 -12.51 -21.71
N LYS A 67 -5.32 -11.88 -20.99
CA LYS A 67 -6.45 -11.14 -21.57
C LYS A 67 -6.26 -9.64 -21.41
N LYS A 68 -6.49 -8.89 -22.51
CA LYS A 68 -6.46 -7.42 -22.47
C LYS A 68 -7.70 -6.85 -21.78
N GLY A 69 -7.54 -5.67 -21.18
CA GLY A 69 -8.62 -4.93 -20.59
C GLY A 69 -9.21 -5.53 -19.31
N ILE A 70 -8.54 -6.49 -18.71
CA ILE A 70 -8.96 -7.06 -17.42
C ILE A 70 -8.51 -6.13 -16.30
N HIS A 71 -9.44 -5.73 -15.44
CA HIS A 71 -9.13 -4.98 -14.24
C HIS A 71 -8.29 -5.84 -13.28
N TYR A 72 -7.26 -5.27 -12.69
CA TYR A 72 -6.36 -5.97 -11.78
C TYR A 72 -7.08 -6.63 -10.59
N HIS A 73 -8.19 -6.05 -10.16
CA HIS A 73 -8.98 -6.46 -9.00
C HIS A 73 -10.42 -6.87 -9.38
N GLN A 74 -10.65 -7.40 -10.59
CA GLN A 74 -11.99 -7.59 -11.17
C GLN A 74 -12.99 -8.40 -10.34
N PHE A 75 -12.52 -9.19 -9.38
CA PHE A 75 -13.38 -10.02 -8.53
C PHE A 75 -13.55 -9.47 -7.11
N LEU A 76 -12.88 -8.37 -6.80
CA LEU A 76 -13.13 -7.66 -5.55
C LEU A 76 -14.41 -6.84 -5.67
N GLU A 77 -15.03 -6.57 -4.53
CA GLU A 77 -16.24 -5.77 -4.41
C GLU A 77 -15.93 -4.43 -3.71
N ALA A 78 -16.86 -3.49 -3.84
CA ALA A 78 -16.80 -2.21 -3.12
C ALA A 78 -16.57 -2.42 -1.61
N GLY A 79 -15.52 -1.82 -1.08
CA GLY A 79 -15.11 -1.96 0.32
C GLY A 79 -14.20 -3.14 0.62
N GLU A 80 -13.84 -3.95 -0.37
CA GLU A 80 -12.77 -4.94 -0.22
C GLU A 80 -11.39 -4.31 -0.45
N ASN A 81 -10.40 -4.91 0.15
CA ASN A 81 -9.01 -4.50 0.05
C ASN A 81 -8.25 -5.29 -1.02
N THR A 82 -7.25 -4.66 -1.64
CA THR A 82 -6.30 -5.34 -2.52
C THR A 82 -5.51 -6.40 -1.77
N LEU A 83 -4.88 -7.34 -2.48
CA LEU A 83 -4.10 -8.41 -1.87
C LEU A 83 -3.03 -7.90 -0.91
N ASN A 84 -2.36 -6.78 -1.21
CA ASN A 84 -1.39 -6.17 -0.31
C ASN A 84 -2.00 -5.74 1.03
N ALA A 85 -3.14 -5.08 1.00
CA ALA A 85 -3.79 -4.67 2.24
C ALA A 85 -4.48 -5.86 2.94
N GLN A 86 -4.90 -6.91 2.22
CA GLN A 86 -5.31 -8.16 2.83
C GLN A 86 -4.16 -8.81 3.62
N LEU A 87 -2.95 -8.85 3.06
CA LEU A 87 -1.75 -9.34 3.75
C LEU A 87 -1.39 -8.48 4.98
N ALA A 88 -1.57 -7.16 4.89
CA ALA A 88 -1.42 -6.28 6.05
C ALA A 88 -2.46 -6.59 7.15
N ALA A 89 -3.70 -6.92 6.78
CA ALA A 89 -4.73 -7.34 7.74
C ALA A 89 -4.39 -8.69 8.39
N GLU A 90 -3.92 -9.67 7.61
CA GLU A 90 -3.44 -10.95 8.13
C GLU A 90 -2.27 -10.77 9.11
N LEU A 91 -1.33 -9.85 8.80
CA LEU A 91 -0.22 -9.54 9.71
C LEU A 91 -0.72 -8.91 11.01
N LEU A 92 -1.68 -8.00 10.94
CA LEU A 92 -2.27 -7.39 12.14
C LEU A 92 -2.91 -8.44 13.05
N GLU A 93 -3.71 -9.35 12.50
CA GLU A 93 -4.33 -10.44 13.27
C GLU A 93 -3.28 -11.42 13.80
N HIS A 94 -2.24 -11.70 13.02
CA HIS A 94 -1.12 -12.54 13.44
C HIS A 94 -0.40 -11.99 14.67
N VAL A 95 -0.09 -10.69 14.70
CA VAL A 95 0.59 -10.09 15.87
C VAL A 95 -0.34 -9.91 17.06
N ARG A 96 -1.61 -9.55 16.82
CA ARG A 96 -2.62 -9.44 17.89
C ARG A 96 -2.85 -10.75 18.61
N SER A 97 -2.94 -11.86 17.88
CA SER A 97 -3.17 -13.19 18.48
C SER A 97 -1.98 -13.71 19.29
N ARG A 98 -0.79 -13.17 19.08
CA ARG A 98 0.47 -13.61 19.70
C ARG A 98 1.11 -12.60 20.63
N GLU A 99 0.64 -11.36 20.57
CA GLU A 99 1.23 -10.20 21.27
C GLU A 99 2.75 -10.05 21.02
N SER A 100 3.21 -10.58 19.89
CA SER A 100 4.63 -10.61 19.50
C SER A 100 4.77 -10.82 18.00
N TYR A 101 5.94 -10.45 17.47
CA TYR A 101 6.30 -10.72 16.09
C TYR A 101 7.59 -11.53 15.98
N ALA A 102 7.58 -12.52 15.09
CA ALA A 102 8.77 -13.23 14.66
C ALA A 102 8.64 -13.58 13.15
N PRO A 103 9.73 -13.42 12.34
CA PRO A 103 9.69 -13.67 10.90
C PRO A 103 9.25 -15.09 10.51
N GLY A 104 9.77 -16.11 11.18
CA GLY A 104 9.48 -17.51 10.82
C GLY A 104 7.99 -17.88 10.91
N PRO A 105 7.32 -17.69 12.07
CA PRO A 105 5.88 -17.93 12.19
C PRO A 105 5.04 -17.07 11.21
N TRP A 106 5.45 -15.83 10.94
CA TRP A 106 4.79 -15.02 9.94
C TRP A 106 4.95 -15.59 8.54
N LEU A 107 6.16 -15.94 8.12
CA LEU A 107 6.41 -16.52 6.80
C LEU A 107 5.66 -17.82 6.57
N ALA A 108 5.51 -18.65 7.60
CA ALA A 108 4.68 -19.84 7.52
C ALA A 108 3.21 -19.49 7.25
N HIS A 109 2.65 -18.51 7.97
CA HIS A 109 1.29 -18.02 7.74
C HIS A 109 1.14 -17.37 6.37
N PHE A 110 2.07 -16.49 5.98
CA PHE A 110 2.10 -15.79 4.68
C PHE A 110 2.11 -16.77 3.50
N THR A 111 2.96 -17.80 3.55
CA THR A 111 3.03 -18.81 2.49
C THR A 111 1.76 -19.66 2.45
N ASP A 112 1.25 -20.11 3.60
CA ASP A 112 0.00 -20.88 3.68
C ASP A 112 -1.19 -20.07 3.15
N PHE A 113 -1.34 -18.81 3.59
CA PHE A 113 -2.41 -17.93 3.12
C PHE A 113 -2.44 -17.80 1.60
N LEU A 114 -1.29 -17.52 0.97
CA LEU A 114 -1.21 -17.26 -0.46
C LEU A 114 -1.31 -18.52 -1.32
N THR A 115 -0.84 -19.68 -0.82
CA THR A 115 -0.86 -20.92 -1.59
C THR A 115 -2.12 -21.75 -1.38
N THR A 116 -2.98 -21.39 -0.41
CA THR A 116 -4.25 -22.08 -0.18
C THR A 116 -5.35 -21.47 -1.06
N PRO A 117 -5.93 -22.23 -2.01
CA PRO A 117 -7.00 -21.73 -2.86
C PRO A 117 -8.21 -21.25 -2.06
N GLY A 118 -8.71 -20.06 -2.41
CA GLY A 118 -9.89 -19.46 -1.78
C GLY A 118 -9.60 -18.52 -0.62
N ASN A 119 -8.38 -18.42 -0.11
CA ASN A 119 -8.01 -17.43 0.91
C ASN A 119 -8.02 -16.00 0.36
N HIS A 120 -7.72 -15.82 -0.92
CA HIS A 120 -7.93 -14.57 -1.63
C HIS A 120 -8.54 -14.82 -3.01
N ARG A 121 -9.15 -13.79 -3.59
CA ARG A 121 -9.74 -13.81 -4.93
C ARG A 121 -9.26 -12.66 -5.81
N ASP A 122 -8.20 -11.96 -5.37
CA ASP A 122 -7.61 -10.90 -6.17
C ASP A 122 -6.97 -11.47 -7.43
N THR A 123 -7.21 -10.81 -8.57
CA THR A 123 -6.65 -11.24 -9.85
C THR A 123 -5.18 -10.86 -9.96
N TYR A 124 -4.73 -9.84 -9.24
CA TYR A 124 -3.38 -9.33 -9.33
C TYR A 124 -2.53 -9.70 -8.12
N ALA A 125 -1.40 -10.29 -8.39
CA ALA A 125 -0.30 -10.45 -7.45
C ALA A 125 0.88 -9.59 -7.89
N GLU A 126 1.37 -8.71 -7.03
CA GLU A 126 2.48 -7.80 -7.32
C GLU A 126 3.78 -8.54 -7.66
N GLU A 127 4.72 -7.83 -8.27
CA GLU A 127 5.97 -8.42 -8.77
C GLU A 127 6.79 -9.05 -7.65
N TYR A 128 6.84 -8.44 -6.47
CA TYR A 128 7.56 -8.99 -5.34
C TYR A 128 6.98 -10.34 -4.87
N LEU A 129 5.65 -10.50 -4.89
CA LEU A 129 4.98 -11.78 -4.57
C LEU A 129 5.35 -12.84 -5.59
N ARG A 130 5.26 -12.51 -6.89
CA ARG A 130 5.61 -13.43 -7.96
C ARG A 130 7.07 -13.89 -7.87
N HIS A 131 7.98 -12.95 -7.57
CA HIS A 131 9.39 -13.27 -7.36
C HIS A 131 9.60 -14.18 -6.16
N PHE A 132 8.99 -13.82 -5.02
CA PHE A 132 9.07 -14.61 -3.80
C PHE A 132 8.63 -16.06 -4.04
N PHE A 133 7.48 -16.26 -4.67
CA PHE A 133 6.91 -17.59 -4.87
C PHE A 133 7.61 -18.40 -5.99
N VAL A 134 8.24 -17.76 -6.95
CA VAL A 134 9.17 -18.45 -7.86
C VAL A 134 10.35 -19.04 -7.09
N ASN A 135 10.94 -18.30 -6.17
CA ASN A 135 12.04 -18.77 -5.33
C ASN A 135 11.58 -19.85 -4.33
N PHE A 136 10.45 -19.63 -3.68
CA PHE A 136 9.84 -20.58 -2.75
C PHE A 136 9.59 -21.95 -3.42
N GLY A 137 8.98 -21.95 -4.61
CA GLY A 137 8.71 -23.19 -5.34
C GLY A 137 9.96 -23.89 -5.87
N ARG A 138 11.13 -23.23 -5.87
CA ARG A 138 12.44 -23.83 -6.13
C ARG A 138 13.09 -24.44 -4.86
N GLY A 139 12.41 -24.39 -3.72
CA GLY A 139 12.92 -24.90 -2.45
C GLY A 139 13.88 -23.94 -1.73
N ILE A 140 13.92 -22.66 -2.12
CA ILE A 140 14.65 -21.64 -1.34
C ILE A 140 13.87 -21.39 -0.05
N SER A 141 14.60 -21.27 1.08
CA SER A 141 13.95 -21.00 2.37
C SER A 141 13.20 -19.65 2.33
N PRO A 142 12.02 -19.55 2.96
CA PRO A 142 11.17 -18.36 2.88
C PRO A 142 11.88 -17.05 3.24
N GLU A 143 12.80 -17.09 4.22
CA GLU A 143 13.60 -15.93 4.67
C GLU A 143 14.52 -15.37 3.57
N ARG A 144 14.75 -16.14 2.51
CA ARG A 144 15.64 -15.79 1.39
C ARG A 144 14.92 -15.63 0.07
N CYS A 145 13.58 -15.71 0.05
CA CYS A 145 12.80 -15.63 -1.18
C CYS A 145 12.60 -14.20 -1.70
N GLY A 146 12.68 -13.20 -0.83
CA GLY A 146 12.44 -11.79 -1.19
C GLY A 146 13.50 -11.17 -2.09
N ARG A 147 13.15 -10.06 -2.73
CA ARG A 147 14.05 -9.28 -3.60
C ARG A 147 14.91 -8.33 -2.77
N GLN A 148 16.19 -8.23 -3.13
CA GLN A 148 17.13 -7.30 -2.49
C GLN A 148 17.23 -5.94 -3.21
N ASP A 149 16.62 -5.81 -4.36
CA ASP A 149 16.58 -4.62 -5.22
C ASP A 149 15.14 -4.12 -5.46
N GLU A 150 14.20 -4.53 -4.62
CA GLU A 150 12.81 -4.07 -4.68
C GLU A 150 12.71 -2.62 -4.21
N HIS A 151 11.89 -1.82 -4.91
CA HIS A 151 11.79 -0.38 -4.62
C HIS A 151 10.37 0.17 -4.84
N HIS A 152 9.35 -0.70 -4.76
CA HIS A 152 7.95 -0.30 -4.88
C HIS A 152 7.34 0.05 -3.51
N ILE A 153 6.55 1.13 -3.48
CA ILE A 153 5.93 1.67 -2.24
C ILE A 153 4.99 0.66 -1.56
N GLY A 154 4.45 -0.29 -2.33
CA GLY A 154 3.57 -1.36 -1.81
C GLY A 154 4.17 -2.13 -0.64
N GLY A 155 5.51 -2.23 -0.56
CA GLY A 155 6.19 -2.83 0.58
C GLY A 155 5.95 -2.13 1.91
N LEU A 156 5.77 -0.80 1.90
CA LEU A 156 5.44 -0.06 3.12
C LEU A 156 4.09 -0.49 3.69
N THR A 157 3.10 -0.79 2.84
CA THR A 157 1.79 -1.28 3.27
C THR A 157 1.90 -2.49 4.20
N LEU A 158 2.85 -3.39 3.89
CA LEU A 158 3.03 -4.63 4.64
C LEU A 158 3.62 -4.42 6.05
N MET A 159 4.42 -3.37 6.26
CA MET A 159 5.05 -3.13 7.56
C MET A 159 4.21 -2.24 8.50
N LEU A 160 3.29 -1.42 7.96
CA LEU A 160 2.50 -0.47 8.74
C LEU A 160 1.79 -1.09 9.96
N PRO A 161 1.21 -2.31 9.88
CA PRO A 161 0.58 -2.95 11.03
C PRO A 161 1.54 -3.15 12.22
N LEU A 162 2.79 -3.51 11.95
CA LEU A 162 3.82 -3.68 13.01
C LEU A 162 4.18 -2.34 13.64
N THR A 163 4.45 -1.33 12.81
CA THR A 163 4.78 0.02 13.29
C THR A 163 3.68 0.56 14.20
N ILE A 164 2.41 0.41 13.78
CA ILE A 164 1.26 0.93 14.54
C ILE A 164 1.04 0.12 15.83
N TYR A 165 1.07 -1.20 15.75
CA TYR A 165 0.79 -2.08 16.90
C TYR A 165 1.82 -1.94 18.02
N PHE A 166 3.09 -1.72 17.68
CA PHE A 166 4.19 -1.61 18.63
C PHE A 166 4.69 -0.18 18.82
N SER A 167 3.90 0.83 18.45
CA SER A 167 4.30 2.25 18.52
C SER A 167 4.68 2.75 19.91
N ASP A 168 4.16 2.13 20.99
CA ASP A 168 4.56 2.44 22.37
C ASP A 168 6.02 2.07 22.68
N SER A 169 6.66 1.32 21.79
CA SER A 169 8.09 0.95 21.89
C SER A 169 8.80 1.27 20.57
N PRO A 170 9.10 2.55 20.29
CA PRO A 170 9.58 3.03 18.99
C PRO A 170 10.76 2.25 18.42
N GLU A 171 11.80 2.01 19.22
CA GLU A 171 12.99 1.24 18.80
C GLU A 171 12.65 -0.21 18.40
N TYR A 172 11.71 -0.83 19.11
CA TYR A 172 11.25 -2.18 18.78
C TYR A 172 10.40 -2.16 17.52
N ALA A 173 9.48 -1.19 17.40
CA ALA A 173 8.65 -1.01 16.22
C ALA A 173 9.49 -0.80 14.96
N GLU A 174 10.50 0.06 15.02
CA GLU A 174 11.45 0.29 13.93
C GLU A 174 12.17 -1.01 13.53
N LYS A 175 12.78 -1.68 14.51
CA LYS A 175 13.52 -2.91 14.28
C LYS A 175 12.69 -3.95 13.56
N ILE A 176 11.52 -4.30 14.13
CA ILE A 176 10.70 -5.38 13.55
C ILE A 176 10.04 -5.00 12.23
N SER A 177 9.68 -3.73 12.03
CA SER A 177 9.11 -3.25 10.76
C SER A 177 10.16 -3.32 9.65
N GLN A 178 11.40 -2.94 9.91
CA GLN A 178 12.52 -3.06 8.98
C GLN A 178 12.87 -4.53 8.69
N GLU A 179 12.90 -5.38 9.71
CA GLU A 179 13.12 -6.83 9.54
C GLU A 179 12.01 -7.46 8.69
N HIS A 180 10.75 -7.11 8.94
CA HIS A 180 9.61 -7.59 8.18
C HIS A 180 9.68 -7.14 6.71
N LEU A 181 9.91 -5.84 6.47
CA LEU A 181 10.03 -5.30 5.13
C LEU A 181 11.11 -6.03 4.32
N ALA A 182 12.26 -6.32 4.93
CA ALA A 182 13.37 -6.99 4.28
C ALA A 182 13.05 -8.43 3.82
N LEU A 183 12.00 -9.06 4.35
CA LEU A 183 11.55 -10.40 3.91
C LEU A 183 11.06 -10.40 2.46
N THR A 184 10.58 -9.28 1.97
CA THR A 184 10.03 -9.14 0.61
C THR A 184 10.68 -8.02 -0.18
N HIS A 185 11.05 -6.91 0.46
CA HIS A 185 11.53 -5.66 -0.13
C HIS A 185 12.87 -5.25 0.48
N GLY A 186 13.96 -5.75 -0.06
CA GLY A 186 15.31 -5.36 0.34
C GLY A 186 15.77 -4.08 -0.34
N GLY A 187 16.92 -3.59 0.11
CA GLY A 187 17.60 -2.46 -0.52
C GLY A 187 17.60 -1.17 0.30
N SER A 188 18.58 -0.33 0.03
CA SER A 188 18.83 0.88 0.84
C SER A 188 17.75 1.94 0.68
N LEU A 189 17.12 2.03 -0.49
CA LEU A 189 16.04 3.00 -0.74
C LEU A 189 14.80 2.63 0.09
N MET A 190 14.41 1.35 0.06
CA MET A 190 13.30 0.86 0.87
C MET A 190 13.54 1.06 2.36
N LYS A 191 14.75 0.72 2.83
CA LYS A 191 15.14 0.88 4.24
C LYS A 191 15.03 2.34 4.70
N ARG A 192 15.52 3.31 3.91
CA ARG A 192 15.41 4.74 4.24
C ARG A 192 13.98 5.24 4.21
N GLY A 193 13.19 4.86 3.18
CA GLY A 193 11.79 5.24 3.10
C GLY A 193 10.96 4.68 4.24
N ALA A 194 11.22 3.42 4.62
CA ALA A 194 10.58 2.79 5.77
C ALA A 194 10.92 3.51 7.08
N ALA A 195 12.21 3.79 7.35
CA ALA A 195 12.62 4.52 8.54
C ALA A 195 11.86 5.85 8.67
N LEU A 196 11.81 6.63 7.58
CA LEU A 196 11.06 7.89 7.56
C LEU A 196 9.57 7.71 7.91
N VAL A 197 8.90 6.72 7.30
CA VAL A 197 7.46 6.49 7.55
C VAL A 197 7.22 5.97 8.97
N ILE A 198 8.13 5.15 9.50
CA ILE A 198 8.07 4.66 10.89
C ILE A 198 8.18 5.85 11.86
N ASP A 199 9.18 6.71 11.68
CA ASP A 199 9.39 7.89 12.53
C ASP A 199 8.14 8.80 12.51
N LEU A 200 7.65 9.13 11.30
CA LEU A 200 6.43 9.92 11.13
C LEU A 200 5.23 9.32 11.88
N LEU A 201 4.99 8.02 11.71
CA LEU A 201 3.85 7.35 12.33
C LEU A 201 3.96 7.31 13.85
N VAL A 202 5.14 7.01 14.37
CA VAL A 202 5.39 6.97 15.83
C VAL A 202 5.13 8.34 16.43
N GLU A 203 5.70 9.42 15.86
CA GLU A 203 5.48 10.78 16.36
C GLU A 203 4.00 11.18 16.29
N LEU A 204 3.30 10.88 15.20
CA LEU A 204 1.88 11.17 15.04
C LEU A 204 1.01 10.41 16.05
N LEU A 205 1.29 9.13 16.28
CA LEU A 205 0.57 8.32 17.26
C LEU A 205 0.79 8.79 18.70
N HIS A 206 1.92 9.46 18.97
CA HIS A 206 2.19 10.13 20.24
C HIS A 206 1.65 11.58 20.32
N GLY A 207 0.88 12.01 19.30
CA GLY A 207 0.15 13.27 19.32
C GLY A 207 0.89 14.48 18.73
N ALA A 208 2.00 14.26 18.03
CA ALA A 208 2.67 15.35 17.33
C ALA A 208 1.84 15.86 16.15
N PRO A 209 1.80 17.18 15.89
CA PRO A 209 1.07 17.74 14.74
C PRO A 209 1.69 17.31 13.40
N LEU A 210 0.88 16.82 12.46
CA LEU A 210 1.35 16.28 11.17
C LEU A 210 2.24 17.26 10.40
N VAL A 211 1.90 18.56 10.38
CA VAL A 211 2.66 19.57 9.64
C VAL A 211 4.06 19.73 10.23
N GLU A 212 4.16 19.80 11.56
CA GLU A 212 5.44 19.95 12.25
C GLU A 212 6.35 18.75 11.99
N VAL A 213 5.80 17.55 12.08
CA VAL A 213 6.54 16.30 11.81
C VAL A 213 7.01 16.25 10.35
N LEU A 214 6.15 16.62 9.38
CA LEU A 214 6.54 16.68 7.98
C LEU A 214 7.61 17.74 7.70
N GLU A 215 7.58 18.90 8.36
CA GLU A 215 8.59 19.94 8.20
C GLU A 215 9.96 19.50 8.72
N SER A 216 10.00 18.79 9.84
CA SER A 216 11.25 18.28 10.42
C SER A 216 11.93 17.21 9.54
N THR A 217 11.13 16.43 8.78
CA THR A 217 11.62 15.30 7.97
C THR A 217 12.01 15.67 6.55
N GLN A 218 11.62 16.85 6.03
CA GLN A 218 11.91 17.28 4.65
C GLN A 218 13.42 17.27 4.31
N GLN A 219 14.29 17.50 5.28
CA GLN A 219 15.74 17.51 5.05
C GLN A 219 16.35 16.12 4.84
N SER A 220 15.65 15.06 5.24
CA SER A 220 16.18 13.69 5.25
C SER A 220 15.94 12.92 3.94
N PHE A 221 14.94 13.28 3.16
CA PHE A 221 14.52 12.50 1.99
C PHE A 221 14.80 13.16 0.64
N THR A 222 15.17 14.43 0.62
CA THR A 222 15.47 15.16 -0.61
C THR A 222 16.87 14.88 -1.11
N SER A 223 17.09 13.78 -1.81
CA SER A 223 18.30 13.59 -2.62
C SER A 223 18.10 14.22 -4.01
N GLY A 224 18.60 15.42 -4.16
CA GLY A 224 19.19 15.89 -5.43
C GLY A 224 18.34 16.69 -6.41
N SER A 225 17.00 16.68 -6.44
CA SER A 225 16.26 17.43 -7.48
C SER A 225 14.98 18.16 -7.05
N VAL A 226 14.47 17.95 -5.85
CA VAL A 226 13.29 18.66 -5.33
C VAL A 226 13.71 19.60 -4.20
N GLN A 227 14.31 20.72 -4.55
CA GLN A 227 14.65 21.82 -3.61
C GLN A 227 13.42 22.67 -3.21
N ARG A 228 12.20 22.26 -3.57
CA ARG A 228 10.98 22.96 -3.15
C ARG A 228 10.39 22.22 -1.96
N SER A 229 10.02 22.97 -0.93
CA SER A 229 9.20 22.45 0.16
C SER A 229 7.94 21.79 -0.40
N LEU A 230 7.55 20.64 0.15
CA LEU A 230 6.27 20.01 -0.23
C LEU A 230 5.09 20.97 -0.04
N LEU A 231 5.21 21.91 0.91
CA LEU A 231 4.24 22.97 1.14
C LEU A 231 4.16 23.99 -0.02
N ASP A 232 5.25 24.24 -0.72
CA ASP A 232 5.26 25.14 -1.89
C ASP A 232 4.49 24.56 -3.08
N LEU A 233 4.27 23.23 -3.08
CA LEU A 233 3.50 22.54 -4.11
C LEU A 233 2.00 22.52 -3.84
N ARG A 234 1.54 22.93 -2.65
CA ARG A 234 0.14 22.79 -2.22
C ARG A 234 -0.87 23.55 -3.11
N ASP A 235 -0.44 24.63 -3.76
CA ASP A 235 -1.30 25.44 -4.62
C ASP A 235 -1.44 24.88 -6.05
N TYR A 236 -0.63 23.86 -6.39
CA TYR A 236 -0.73 23.18 -7.68
C TYR A 236 -1.85 22.13 -7.67
N PRO A 237 -2.48 21.87 -8.85
CA PRO A 237 -3.41 20.74 -8.98
C PRO A 237 -2.74 19.40 -8.68
N ASP A 238 -3.42 18.52 -7.94
CA ASP A 238 -2.84 17.26 -7.47
C ASP A 238 -2.33 16.37 -8.61
N HIS A 239 -3.08 16.26 -9.72
CA HIS A 239 -2.66 15.49 -10.90
C HIS A 239 -1.44 16.08 -11.64
N ILE A 240 -1.07 17.32 -11.35
CA ILE A 240 0.17 17.93 -11.84
C ILE A 240 1.33 17.54 -10.91
N VAL A 241 1.10 17.59 -9.60
CA VAL A 241 2.14 17.21 -8.65
C VAL A 241 2.34 15.68 -8.71
N VAL A 242 1.25 14.91 -8.58
CA VAL A 242 1.26 13.45 -8.72
C VAL A 242 0.98 13.08 -10.17
N GLY A 243 2.00 12.97 -10.98
CA GLY A 243 1.90 12.62 -12.40
C GLY A 243 2.92 13.36 -13.28
N ARG A 244 3.35 14.60 -12.89
CA ARG A 244 4.36 15.37 -13.63
C ARG A 244 5.55 15.81 -12.79
N HIS A 245 5.36 16.27 -11.55
CA HIS A 245 6.48 16.52 -10.63
C HIS A 245 7.01 15.22 -10.04
N PHE A 246 6.11 14.37 -9.56
CA PHE A 246 6.39 13.00 -9.17
C PHE A 246 5.64 12.07 -10.12
N SER A 247 6.23 10.92 -10.44
CA SER A 247 5.52 9.88 -11.20
C SER A 247 4.35 9.35 -10.36
N SER A 248 3.21 9.05 -11.01
CA SER A 248 2.12 8.33 -10.38
C SER A 248 2.39 6.82 -10.21
N ALA A 249 3.53 6.33 -10.70
CA ALA A 249 3.95 4.93 -10.57
C ALA A 249 4.36 4.57 -9.13
N CYS A 250 4.64 3.29 -8.93
CA CYS A 250 4.89 2.68 -7.62
C CYS A 250 6.29 2.90 -7.04
N TYR A 251 7.21 3.53 -7.79
CA TYR A 251 8.61 3.67 -7.36
C TYR A 251 8.74 4.56 -6.13
N MET A 252 9.42 4.07 -5.11
CA MET A 252 9.55 4.67 -3.79
C MET A 252 10.04 6.12 -3.82
N ASP A 253 11.03 6.43 -4.66
CA ASP A 253 11.61 7.79 -4.81
C ASP A 253 10.66 8.81 -5.45
N GLN A 254 9.55 8.36 -6.02
CA GLN A 254 8.50 9.16 -6.61
C GLN A 254 7.22 9.10 -5.78
N ALA A 255 6.79 7.89 -5.43
CA ALA A 255 5.52 7.64 -4.75
C ALA A 255 5.51 8.18 -3.31
N LEU A 256 6.61 8.03 -2.56
CA LEU A 256 6.66 8.51 -1.17
C LEU A 256 6.63 10.05 -1.08
N PRO A 257 7.43 10.84 -1.84
CA PRO A 257 7.27 12.31 -1.84
C PRO A 257 5.87 12.76 -2.29
N ALA A 258 5.26 12.08 -3.27
CA ALA A 258 3.89 12.36 -3.69
C ALA A 258 2.88 12.11 -2.55
N THR A 259 3.09 11.05 -1.78
CA THR A 259 2.27 10.73 -0.59
C THR A 259 2.41 11.79 0.49
N LEU A 260 3.64 12.21 0.80
CA LEU A 260 3.91 13.24 1.80
C LEU A 260 3.35 14.61 1.39
N TYR A 261 3.41 14.94 0.09
CA TYR A 261 2.75 16.12 -0.46
C TYR A 261 1.23 16.10 -0.20
N LEU A 262 0.57 14.97 -0.48
CA LEU A 262 -0.88 14.84 -0.24
C LEU A 262 -1.18 14.92 1.26
N ALA A 263 -0.36 14.30 2.12
CA ALA A 263 -0.50 14.40 3.57
C ALA A 263 -0.39 15.86 4.05
N ALA A 264 0.60 16.59 3.62
CA ALA A 264 0.81 18.00 3.96
C ALA A 264 -0.35 18.89 3.47
N LYS A 265 -0.82 18.67 2.24
CA LYS A 265 -1.90 19.47 1.65
C LYS A 265 -3.26 19.23 2.30
N TYR A 266 -3.52 18.01 2.73
CA TYR A 266 -4.84 17.56 3.16
C TYR A 266 -4.92 17.19 4.65
N HIS A 267 -3.95 17.59 5.47
CA HIS A 267 -3.93 17.25 6.91
C HIS A 267 -5.20 17.65 7.67
N GLU A 268 -5.82 18.76 7.31
CA GLU A 268 -7.10 19.22 7.91
C GLU A 268 -8.34 18.65 7.20
N ARG A 269 -8.16 17.99 6.06
CA ARG A 269 -9.26 17.49 5.23
C ARG A 269 -8.94 16.07 4.73
N PRO A 270 -8.78 15.09 5.64
CA PRO A 270 -8.30 13.75 5.32
C PRO A 270 -9.19 13.02 4.30
N GLU A 271 -10.50 13.19 4.35
CA GLU A 271 -11.42 12.64 3.34
C GLU A 271 -11.06 13.11 1.92
N GLN A 272 -10.86 14.42 1.74
CA GLN A 272 -10.46 14.97 0.45
C GLN A 272 -9.07 14.49 0.02
N GLY A 273 -8.18 14.26 0.97
CA GLY A 273 -6.84 13.73 0.71
C GLY A 273 -6.89 12.34 0.07
N LEU A 274 -7.72 11.43 0.59
CA LEU A 274 -7.88 10.09 0.01
C LEU A 274 -8.59 10.13 -1.35
N ILE A 275 -9.60 10.99 -1.51
CA ILE A 275 -10.25 11.21 -2.81
C ILE A 275 -9.25 11.74 -3.83
N ALA A 276 -8.45 12.74 -3.47
CA ALA A 276 -7.41 13.31 -4.34
C ALA A 276 -6.37 12.26 -4.75
N ASN A 277 -5.88 11.46 -3.81
CA ASN A 277 -4.97 10.35 -4.09
C ASN A 277 -5.58 9.36 -5.09
N THR A 278 -6.82 8.94 -4.87
CA THR A 278 -7.54 8.02 -5.76
C THR A 278 -7.62 8.59 -7.18
N MET A 279 -7.99 9.88 -7.31
CA MET A 279 -8.17 10.54 -8.59
C MET A 279 -6.87 10.92 -9.31
N CYS A 280 -5.72 10.79 -8.66
CA CYS A 280 -4.41 10.88 -9.30
C CYS A 280 -4.01 9.61 -10.06
N GLY A 281 -4.71 8.52 -9.86
CA GLY A 281 -4.44 7.25 -10.55
C GLY A 281 -3.06 6.65 -10.25
N GLY A 282 -2.56 5.83 -11.18
CA GLY A 282 -1.32 5.08 -11.02
C GLY A 282 -1.38 4.11 -9.85
N ASP A 283 -0.29 3.97 -9.07
CA ASP A 283 -0.28 3.18 -7.84
C ASP A 283 -0.92 3.96 -6.67
N ASN A 284 -2.20 4.24 -6.80
CA ASN A 284 -2.97 4.94 -5.79
C ASN A 284 -3.31 4.08 -4.57
N CYS A 285 -3.25 2.74 -4.66
CA CYS A 285 -3.41 1.84 -3.52
C CYS A 285 -2.18 1.88 -2.61
N GLY A 286 -0.97 1.71 -3.14
CA GLY A 286 0.27 1.78 -2.36
C GLY A 286 0.47 3.16 -1.72
N ARG A 287 0.30 4.25 -2.50
CA ARG A 287 0.32 5.61 -1.94
C ARG A 287 -0.78 5.81 -0.91
N GLY A 288 -1.99 5.34 -1.23
CA GLY A 288 -3.18 5.47 -0.37
C GLY A 288 -2.99 4.81 0.99
N ALA A 289 -2.44 3.61 1.03
CA ALA A 289 -2.18 2.89 2.28
C ALA A 289 -1.31 3.71 3.24
N VAL A 290 -0.21 4.28 2.75
CA VAL A 290 0.68 5.13 3.55
C VAL A 290 0.00 6.45 3.91
N LEU A 291 -0.64 7.13 2.94
CA LEU A 291 -1.37 8.38 3.18
C LEU A 291 -2.47 8.19 4.24
N GLY A 292 -3.26 7.13 4.09
CA GLY A 292 -4.33 6.80 5.02
C GLY A 292 -3.82 6.48 6.42
N ALA A 293 -2.66 5.83 6.54
CA ALA A 293 -2.03 5.59 7.83
C ALA A 293 -1.58 6.91 8.50
N LEU A 294 -0.90 7.80 7.77
CA LEU A 294 -0.44 9.10 8.29
C LEU A 294 -1.60 10.01 8.70
N LEU A 295 -2.59 10.20 7.82
CA LEU A 295 -3.76 11.02 8.10
C LEU A 295 -4.62 10.43 9.22
N GLY A 296 -4.69 9.09 9.31
CA GLY A 296 -5.41 8.40 10.36
C GLY A 296 -4.70 8.45 11.71
N ALA A 297 -3.37 8.40 11.74
CA ALA A 297 -2.58 8.58 12.95
C ALA A 297 -2.75 10.01 13.51
N ALA A 298 -2.77 11.02 12.63
CA ALA A 298 -2.94 12.40 13.04
C ALA A 298 -4.38 12.76 13.46
N GLY A 299 -5.39 12.22 12.77
CA GLY A 299 -6.79 12.63 12.95
C GLY A 299 -7.69 11.62 13.69
N GLY A 300 -7.17 10.44 14.01
CA GLY A 300 -7.92 9.38 14.67
C GLY A 300 -9.02 8.76 13.81
N LEU A 301 -9.90 8.01 14.45
CA LEU A 301 -11.00 7.30 13.76
C LEU A 301 -12.03 8.29 13.16
N GLU A 302 -12.27 9.39 13.84
CA GLU A 302 -13.26 10.39 13.44
C GLU A 302 -12.84 11.24 12.22
N ALA A 303 -11.58 11.14 11.78
CA ALA A 303 -11.11 11.69 10.52
C ALA A 303 -11.85 11.09 9.30
N TRP A 304 -12.44 9.91 9.46
CA TRP A 304 -13.07 9.17 8.39
C TRP A 304 -14.60 9.21 8.47
N PRO A 305 -15.29 9.47 7.35
CA PRO A 305 -16.74 9.47 7.32
C PRO A 305 -17.31 8.09 7.70
N LEU A 306 -18.46 8.10 8.39
CA LEU A 306 -19.09 6.86 8.87
C LEU A 306 -19.31 5.84 7.74
N ARG A 307 -19.70 6.31 6.54
CA ARG A 307 -19.93 5.44 5.39
C ARG A 307 -18.69 4.62 4.98
N TRP A 308 -17.47 5.17 5.15
CA TRP A 308 -16.24 4.43 4.88
C TRP A 308 -15.90 3.48 6.02
N ARG A 309 -16.10 3.92 7.26
CA ARG A 309 -15.84 3.07 8.45
C ARG A 309 -16.73 1.82 8.48
N THR A 310 -18.00 1.96 8.06
CA THR A 310 -18.98 0.86 8.05
C THR A 310 -19.03 0.11 6.72
N GLY A 311 -18.48 0.68 5.66
CA GLY A 311 -18.49 0.09 4.31
C GLY A 311 -17.34 -0.89 4.03
N LEU A 312 -16.29 -0.92 4.87
CA LEU A 312 -15.23 -1.91 4.74
C LEU A 312 -15.79 -3.32 4.95
N LYS A 313 -15.46 -4.24 4.04
CA LYS A 313 -15.91 -5.64 4.12
C LYS A 313 -15.19 -6.43 5.21
N ARG A 314 -13.94 -6.09 5.47
CA ARG A 314 -13.10 -6.67 6.53
C ARG A 314 -12.45 -5.54 7.34
N PRO A 315 -13.21 -4.85 8.20
CA PRO A 315 -12.60 -3.83 9.05
C PRO A 315 -11.63 -4.50 10.02
N PRO A 316 -10.45 -3.89 10.27
CA PRO A 316 -9.56 -4.40 11.31
C PRO A 316 -10.25 -4.33 12.66
N THR A 317 -10.03 -5.34 13.50
CA THR A 317 -10.52 -5.29 14.88
C THR A 317 -9.70 -4.24 15.64
N LEU A 318 -10.36 -3.20 16.09
CA LEU A 318 -9.71 -2.16 16.90
C LEU A 318 -9.46 -2.70 18.32
N PRO A 319 -8.36 -2.29 18.97
CA PRO A 319 -8.18 -2.57 20.40
C PRO A 319 -9.32 -1.91 21.18
N ALA A 320 -9.72 -2.57 22.26
CA ALA A 320 -10.78 -2.08 23.15
C ALA A 320 -10.32 -0.84 23.90
#